data_74db1e2e44603555de37f8297f8bc77a
#
_entry.id   74db1e2e44603555de37f8297f8bc77a
#
_cell.length_a   1.000
_cell.length_b   1.000
_cell.length_c   1.000
_cell.angle_alpha   90.00
_cell.angle_beta   90.00
_cell.angle_gamma   90.00
#
_symmetry.space_group_name_H-M   'P 1'
#
loop_
_entity.id
_entity.type
_entity.pdbx_description
1 polymer ?
#
loop_
_entity_poly.entity_id
_entity_poly.type
_entity_poly.pdbx_seq_one_letter_code
_entity_poly.pdbx_strand_id
1 'polypeptide(L)'
;MTKLKIKSINHGETKADKNRYCGPAVISAVTGMTTGEAARLIRHVSGRKSIKGSSVWEVTRSLEMCNVDSKRESFGLALGRSKGPTLAAWLKHTVNQRTADRVFLIVAGWHWQLVQGRRIVCGILGDPTSIRDKRVKRRARVAEVIELHSMGAITKPMAAAKPKRAAQPADSDRAKAKRLAAKLGFTIESQYDTYFDGSRQYMYWIDGADKYVDEGVVEYSCHYSWYDVLDSLQAIEAHKA
;
A
#
# COMPACT_ATOMS: atom_id res chain seq x y z
N MET A 1 0.06 -25.08 -8.93
CA MET A 1 0.26 -23.65 -8.55
C MET A 1 0.81 -22.90 -9.74
N THR A 2 0.18 -21.77 -10.11
CA THR A 2 0.65 -20.95 -11.23
C THR A 2 1.92 -20.21 -10.80
N LYS A 3 3.02 -20.37 -11.53
CA LYS A 3 4.27 -19.69 -11.22
C LYS A 3 4.16 -18.21 -11.55
N LEU A 4 4.49 -17.33 -10.59
CA LEU A 4 4.60 -15.90 -10.85
C LEU A 4 5.75 -15.61 -11.82
N LYS A 5 5.53 -14.65 -12.71
CA LYS A 5 6.54 -14.18 -13.65
C LYS A 5 6.46 -12.66 -13.76
N ILE A 6 7.60 -11.99 -13.61
CA ILE A 6 7.66 -10.54 -13.85
C ILE A 6 7.51 -10.26 -15.34
N LYS A 7 6.71 -9.26 -15.65
CA LYS A 7 6.36 -8.81 -17.01
C LYS A 7 6.87 -7.39 -17.23
N SER A 8 6.86 -6.96 -18.47
CA SER A 8 7.00 -5.54 -18.83
C SER A 8 5.86 -4.75 -18.18
N ILE A 9 6.15 -3.51 -17.79
CA ILE A 9 5.15 -2.63 -17.22
C ILE A 9 4.19 -2.21 -18.34
N ASN A 10 2.92 -2.47 -18.11
CA ASN A 10 1.87 -2.06 -19.02
C ASN A 10 1.44 -0.62 -18.72
N HIS A 11 1.93 0.33 -19.50
CA HIS A 11 1.56 1.74 -19.35
C HIS A 11 0.20 2.08 -19.96
N GLY A 12 -0.45 1.12 -20.67
CA GLY A 12 -1.69 1.38 -21.40
C GLY A 12 -1.50 2.31 -22.59
N GLU A 13 -2.58 2.59 -23.30
CA GLU A 13 -2.59 3.46 -24.48
C GLU A 13 -3.01 4.88 -24.13
N THR A 14 -3.83 5.06 -23.10
CA THR A 14 -4.36 6.36 -22.69
C THR A 14 -3.45 7.10 -21.71
N LYS A 15 -3.58 8.44 -21.65
CA LYS A 15 -2.86 9.24 -20.63
C LYS A 15 -3.20 8.81 -19.21
N ALA A 16 -4.43 8.35 -18.97
CA ALA A 16 -4.88 7.87 -17.67
C ALA A 16 -4.13 6.62 -17.19
N ASP A 17 -3.61 5.82 -18.12
CA ASP A 17 -2.87 4.61 -17.84
C ASP A 17 -1.34 4.84 -17.75
N LYS A 18 -0.85 6.02 -18.14
CA LYS A 18 0.56 6.39 -18.09
C LYS A 18 0.98 6.87 -16.70
N ASN A 19 0.82 6.03 -15.70
CA ASN A 19 1.26 6.36 -14.34
C ASN A 19 2.73 5.98 -14.15
N ARG A 20 3.56 6.96 -13.73
CA ARG A 20 5.01 6.80 -13.54
C ARG A 20 5.42 6.42 -12.11
N TYR A 21 4.47 6.32 -11.19
CA TYR A 21 4.79 5.97 -9.81
C TYR A 21 5.17 4.51 -9.66
N CYS A 22 6.14 4.25 -8.81
CA CYS A 22 6.76 2.92 -8.67
C CYS A 22 5.80 1.86 -8.09
N GLY A 23 4.87 2.22 -7.21
CA GLY A 23 3.87 1.29 -6.67
C GLY A 23 2.96 0.71 -7.76
N PRO A 24 2.25 1.52 -8.55
CA PRO A 24 1.49 1.04 -9.71
C PRO A 24 2.32 0.26 -10.72
N ALA A 25 3.58 0.65 -10.92
CA ALA A 25 4.48 -0.03 -11.86
C ALA A 25 4.76 -1.48 -11.45
N VAL A 26 5.08 -1.74 -10.18
CA VAL A 26 5.35 -3.11 -9.71
C VAL A 26 4.09 -3.98 -9.70
N ILE A 27 2.93 -3.43 -9.35
CA ILE A 27 1.65 -4.15 -9.47
C ILE A 27 1.38 -4.52 -10.93
N SER A 28 1.57 -3.59 -11.85
CA SER A 28 1.43 -3.82 -13.29
C SER A 28 2.35 -4.95 -13.77
N ALA A 29 3.61 -4.94 -13.37
CA ALA A 29 4.60 -5.93 -13.78
C ALA A 29 4.32 -7.34 -13.23
N VAL A 30 3.60 -7.48 -12.12
CA VAL A 30 3.16 -8.78 -11.57
C VAL A 30 1.88 -9.24 -12.23
N THR A 31 0.88 -8.36 -12.32
CA THR A 31 -0.49 -8.71 -12.70
C THR A 31 -0.78 -8.58 -14.20
N GLY A 32 -0.02 -7.75 -14.92
CA GLY A 32 -0.27 -7.38 -16.31
C GLY A 32 -1.37 -6.32 -16.50
N MET A 33 -1.93 -5.77 -15.40
CA MET A 33 -2.81 -4.61 -15.47
C MET A 33 -2.06 -3.38 -15.99
N THR A 34 -2.77 -2.41 -16.55
CA THR A 34 -2.18 -1.10 -16.84
C THR A 34 -1.78 -0.39 -15.54
N THR A 35 -0.79 0.49 -15.61
CA THR A 35 -0.38 1.29 -14.44
C THR A 35 -1.52 2.19 -13.94
N GLY A 36 -2.45 2.57 -14.83
CA GLY A 36 -3.66 3.30 -14.47
C GLY A 36 -4.63 2.46 -13.65
N GLU A 37 -4.86 1.20 -14.04
CA GLU A 37 -5.67 0.24 -13.27
C GLU A 37 -5.04 -0.05 -11.91
N ALA A 38 -3.74 -0.31 -11.87
CA ALA A 38 -2.99 -0.51 -10.63
C ALA A 38 -3.07 0.71 -9.70
N ALA A 39 -2.99 1.92 -10.26
CA ALA A 39 -3.16 3.16 -9.49
C ALA A 39 -4.59 3.33 -8.95
N ARG A 40 -5.63 2.90 -9.69
CA ARG A 40 -7.00 2.86 -9.18
C ARG A 40 -7.16 1.87 -8.04
N LEU A 41 -6.52 0.70 -8.15
CA LEU A 41 -6.54 -0.32 -7.12
C LEU A 41 -5.88 0.17 -5.82
N ILE A 42 -4.69 0.79 -5.90
CA ILE A 42 -4.05 1.40 -4.73
C ILE A 42 -4.93 2.48 -4.10
N ARG A 43 -5.58 3.33 -4.90
CA ARG A 43 -6.53 4.33 -4.37
C ARG A 43 -7.72 3.70 -3.68
N HIS A 44 -8.24 2.60 -4.23
CA HIS A 44 -9.33 1.85 -3.60
C HIS A 44 -8.90 1.31 -2.23
N VAL A 45 -7.74 0.67 -2.16
CA VAL A 45 -7.18 0.13 -0.91
C VAL A 45 -6.91 1.23 0.11
N SER A 46 -6.32 2.34 -0.32
CA SER A 46 -5.88 3.42 0.58
C SER A 46 -6.95 4.46 0.91
N GLY A 47 -8.09 4.46 0.22
CA GLY A 47 -9.10 5.52 0.32
C GLY A 47 -8.63 6.90 -0.22
N ARG A 48 -7.41 7.02 -0.73
CA ARG A 48 -6.83 8.30 -1.16
C ARG A 48 -7.31 8.70 -2.56
N LYS A 49 -7.53 9.99 -2.77
CA LYS A 49 -7.90 10.53 -4.10
C LYS A 49 -6.73 10.54 -5.08
N SER A 50 -5.49 10.63 -4.59
CA SER A 50 -4.28 10.67 -5.42
C SER A 50 -3.16 9.82 -4.80
N ILE A 51 -2.23 9.33 -5.65
CA ILE A 51 -1.06 8.57 -5.23
C ILE A 51 0.17 9.39 -5.57
N LYS A 52 0.91 9.83 -4.55
CA LYS A 52 2.25 10.43 -4.70
C LYS A 52 3.35 9.48 -4.25
N GLY A 53 3.00 8.42 -3.56
CA GLY A 53 3.84 7.32 -3.07
C GLY A 53 2.93 6.19 -2.62
N SER A 54 3.49 5.00 -2.37
CA SER A 54 2.74 3.83 -1.92
C SER A 54 3.48 3.17 -0.76
N SER A 55 2.76 2.91 0.33
CA SER A 55 3.28 2.16 1.47
C SER A 55 3.40 0.66 1.14
N VAL A 56 4.09 -0.08 2.01
CA VAL A 56 4.19 -1.54 1.91
C VAL A 56 2.80 -2.16 1.92
N TRP A 57 1.99 -1.77 2.90
CA TRP A 57 0.63 -2.27 3.07
C TRP A 57 -0.25 -2.03 1.83
N GLU A 58 -0.21 -0.84 1.24
CA GLU A 58 -1.02 -0.52 0.06
C GLU A 58 -0.65 -1.39 -1.15
N VAL A 59 0.65 -1.62 -1.36
CA VAL A 59 1.11 -2.45 -2.48
C VAL A 59 0.80 -3.93 -2.24
N THR A 60 1.08 -4.46 -1.05
CA THR A 60 0.82 -5.87 -0.73
C THR A 60 -0.68 -6.16 -0.71
N ARG A 61 -1.50 -5.29 -0.10
CA ARG A 61 -2.95 -5.45 -0.10
C ARG A 61 -3.55 -5.40 -1.50
N SER A 62 -3.02 -4.51 -2.37
CA SER A 62 -3.43 -4.48 -3.78
C SER A 62 -3.07 -5.76 -4.53
N LEU A 63 -1.93 -6.37 -4.23
CA LEU A 63 -1.51 -7.64 -4.81
C LEU A 63 -2.37 -8.81 -4.31
N GLU A 64 -2.71 -8.84 -3.01
CA GLU A 64 -3.62 -9.84 -2.42
C GLU A 64 -4.99 -9.84 -3.12
N MET A 65 -5.56 -8.67 -3.43
CA MET A 65 -6.79 -8.55 -4.21
C MET A 65 -6.66 -9.12 -5.63
N CYS A 66 -5.43 -9.34 -6.10
CA CYS A 66 -5.14 -9.97 -7.39
C CYS A 66 -4.77 -11.46 -7.25
N ASN A 67 -5.00 -12.11 -6.10
CA ASN A 67 -4.58 -13.46 -5.75
C ASN A 67 -3.04 -13.64 -5.75
N VAL A 68 -2.33 -12.59 -5.34
CA VAL A 68 -0.88 -12.64 -5.10
C VAL A 68 -0.63 -12.38 -3.64
N ASP A 69 -0.25 -13.42 -2.92
CA ASP A 69 0.13 -13.35 -1.51
C ASP A 69 1.54 -12.79 -1.34
N SER A 70 1.82 -12.26 -0.17
CA SER A 70 3.08 -11.61 0.16
C SER A 70 3.61 -12.08 1.50
N LYS A 71 4.84 -12.60 1.50
CA LYS A 71 5.54 -12.96 2.71
C LYS A 71 6.73 -12.03 2.93
N ARG A 72 6.71 -11.28 4.01
CA ARG A 72 7.83 -10.41 4.37
C ARG A 72 9.04 -11.26 4.75
N GLU A 73 10.14 -11.07 4.06
CA GLU A 73 11.39 -11.75 4.35
C GLU A 73 12.21 -10.91 5.33
N SER A 74 12.39 -11.42 6.54
CA SER A 74 13.27 -10.83 7.55
C SER A 74 14.72 -11.27 7.34
N PHE A 75 15.38 -10.81 6.31
CA PHE A 75 16.83 -11.08 6.12
C PHE A 75 17.71 -10.41 7.19
N GLY A 76 17.29 -10.39 8.44
CA GLY A 76 17.97 -9.64 9.50
C GLY A 76 17.91 -8.12 9.30
N LEU A 77 17.04 -7.65 8.43
CA LEU A 77 16.89 -6.25 8.01
C LEU A 77 15.87 -5.46 8.83
N ALA A 78 15.57 -5.88 10.03
CA ALA A 78 14.87 -5.04 11.03
C ALA A 78 15.67 -3.76 11.40
N LEU A 79 16.60 -3.40 10.56
CA LEU A 79 17.56 -2.32 10.75
C LEU A 79 17.11 -1.12 9.94
N GLY A 80 16.19 -0.35 10.36
CA GLY A 80 15.76 0.91 9.73
C GLY A 80 16.41 1.28 8.39
N ARG A 81 15.73 1.95 7.54
CA ARG A 81 16.07 2.18 6.11
C ARG A 81 17.51 2.62 5.81
N SER A 82 18.18 3.28 6.75
CA SER A 82 19.57 3.74 6.61
C SER A 82 20.61 2.65 6.87
N LYS A 83 20.25 1.56 7.54
CA LYS A 83 21.17 0.51 7.99
C LYS A 83 21.12 -0.78 7.13
N GLY A 84 20.14 -0.91 6.22
CA GLY A 84 20.05 -2.07 5.33
C GLY A 84 21.23 -2.18 4.37
N PRO A 85 21.50 -3.40 3.81
CA PRO A 85 22.53 -3.61 2.81
C PRO A 85 22.24 -2.79 1.55
N THR A 86 23.26 -2.57 0.74
CA THR A 86 23.02 -2.06 -0.61
C THR A 86 22.31 -3.12 -1.46
N LEU A 87 21.57 -2.70 -2.48
CA LEU A 87 20.95 -3.61 -3.43
C LEU A 87 21.98 -4.56 -4.04
N ALA A 88 23.20 -4.07 -4.35
CA ALA A 88 24.29 -4.92 -4.84
C ALA A 88 24.68 -6.01 -3.85
N ALA A 89 24.81 -5.67 -2.56
CA ALA A 89 25.14 -6.64 -1.51
C ALA A 89 23.99 -7.66 -1.34
N TRP A 90 22.75 -7.20 -1.29
CA TRP A 90 21.58 -8.07 -1.21
C TRP A 90 21.53 -9.05 -2.41
N LEU A 91 21.70 -8.54 -3.62
CA LEU A 91 21.74 -9.36 -4.85
C LEU A 91 22.87 -10.38 -4.83
N LYS A 92 24.02 -10.06 -4.24
CA LYS A 92 25.14 -11.00 -4.11
C LYS A 92 24.83 -12.10 -3.08
N HIS A 93 24.35 -11.73 -1.90
CA HIS A 93 24.06 -12.68 -0.81
C HIS A 93 22.91 -13.63 -1.11
N THR A 94 21.90 -13.18 -1.87
CA THR A 94 20.70 -13.96 -2.16
C THR A 94 20.75 -14.72 -3.49
N VAL A 95 21.91 -14.83 -4.13
CA VAL A 95 22.06 -15.44 -5.47
C VAL A 95 21.47 -16.86 -5.55
N ASN A 96 21.69 -17.68 -4.52
CA ASN A 96 21.18 -19.05 -4.46
C ASN A 96 19.70 -19.15 -4.07
N GLN A 97 19.15 -18.12 -3.47
CA GLN A 97 17.74 -18.06 -3.05
C GLN A 97 16.84 -17.47 -4.13
N ARG A 98 17.39 -16.69 -5.05
CA ARG A 98 16.69 -16.05 -6.14
C ARG A 98 16.62 -16.95 -7.37
N THR A 99 15.84 -17.98 -7.27
CA THR A 99 15.58 -18.88 -8.40
C THR A 99 14.64 -18.23 -9.43
N ALA A 100 14.51 -18.84 -10.61
CA ALA A 100 13.69 -18.29 -11.69
C ALA A 100 12.17 -18.32 -11.40
N ASP A 101 11.76 -19.04 -10.37
CA ASP A 101 10.37 -19.19 -9.93
C ASP A 101 10.01 -18.32 -8.73
N ARG A 102 10.99 -17.71 -8.06
CA ARG A 102 10.76 -16.81 -6.92
C ARG A 102 10.79 -15.34 -7.35
N VAL A 103 9.76 -14.60 -6.94
CA VAL A 103 9.63 -13.18 -7.22
C VAL A 103 9.74 -12.40 -5.91
N PHE A 104 10.65 -11.43 -5.87
CA PHE A 104 10.85 -10.56 -4.73
C PHE A 104 10.46 -9.13 -5.06
N LEU A 105 9.60 -8.56 -4.24
CA LEU A 105 9.27 -7.14 -4.23
C LEU A 105 10.20 -6.45 -3.25
N ILE A 106 10.94 -5.45 -3.70
CA ILE A 106 12.01 -4.80 -2.94
C ILE A 106 11.78 -3.30 -2.90
N VAL A 107 11.96 -2.71 -1.72
CA VAL A 107 12.14 -1.25 -1.59
C VAL A 107 13.61 -0.96 -1.41
N ALA A 108 14.22 -0.30 -2.39
CA ALA A 108 15.60 0.14 -2.30
C ALA A 108 15.72 1.61 -2.74
N GLY A 109 16.27 2.46 -1.87
CA GLY A 109 16.39 3.89 -2.13
C GLY A 109 15.04 4.56 -2.40
N TRP A 110 14.02 4.25 -1.62
CA TRP A 110 12.65 4.77 -1.74
C TRP A 110 11.92 4.39 -3.03
N HIS A 111 12.39 3.34 -3.69
CA HIS A 111 11.86 2.92 -4.98
C HIS A 111 11.47 1.45 -4.96
N TRP A 112 10.25 1.16 -5.44
CA TRP A 112 9.74 -0.20 -5.61
C TRP A 112 10.34 -0.86 -6.82
N GLN A 113 10.81 -2.10 -6.66
CA GLN A 113 11.42 -2.91 -7.70
C GLN A 113 11.01 -4.37 -7.52
N LEU A 114 10.93 -5.10 -8.63
CA LEU A 114 10.72 -6.55 -8.61
C LEU A 114 11.99 -7.24 -9.12
N VAL A 115 12.38 -8.31 -8.44
CA VAL A 115 13.52 -9.14 -8.83
C VAL A 115 13.07 -10.59 -8.98
N GLN A 116 13.44 -11.24 -10.06
CA GLN A 116 13.23 -12.65 -10.33
C GLN A 116 14.50 -13.25 -10.96
N GLY A 117 15.14 -14.18 -10.27
CA GLY A 117 16.41 -14.72 -10.73
C GLY A 117 17.48 -13.63 -10.98
N ARG A 118 17.88 -13.47 -12.24
CA ARG A 118 18.85 -12.44 -12.69
C ARG A 118 18.19 -11.25 -13.38
N ARG A 119 16.88 -11.12 -13.29
CA ARG A 119 16.12 -10.03 -13.92
C ARG A 119 15.53 -9.10 -12.88
N ILE A 120 15.40 -7.84 -13.25
CA ILE A 120 14.82 -6.79 -12.42
C ILE A 120 13.92 -5.90 -13.28
N VAL A 121 12.80 -5.44 -12.71
CA VAL A 121 11.90 -4.46 -13.34
C VAL A 121 11.44 -3.43 -12.32
N CYS A 122 11.29 -2.20 -12.75
CA CYS A 122 10.71 -1.11 -11.99
C CYS A 122 10.21 0.00 -12.92
N GLY A 123 9.53 1.00 -12.40
CA GLY A 123 8.98 2.09 -13.19
C GLY A 123 9.99 2.89 -14.03
N ILE A 124 11.28 2.84 -13.68
CA ILE A 124 12.35 3.49 -14.45
C ILE A 124 12.83 2.61 -15.62
N LEU A 125 12.85 1.29 -15.41
CA LEU A 125 13.34 0.33 -16.39
C LEU A 125 12.31 0.01 -17.47
N GLY A 126 11.03 -0.03 -17.10
CA GLY A 126 9.91 -0.40 -17.96
C GLY A 126 9.80 -1.91 -18.21
N ASP A 127 10.91 -2.53 -18.63
CA ASP A 127 11.00 -3.94 -19.00
C ASP A 127 11.87 -4.72 -18.02
N PRO A 128 11.61 -6.05 -17.85
CA PRO A 128 12.49 -6.93 -17.12
C PRO A 128 13.88 -6.97 -17.78
N THR A 129 14.87 -6.39 -17.12
CA THR A 129 16.24 -6.29 -17.61
C THR A 129 17.22 -7.00 -16.68
N SER A 130 18.50 -7.08 -17.05
CA SER A 130 19.53 -7.68 -16.20
C SER A 130 19.72 -6.87 -14.92
N ILE A 131 19.92 -7.56 -13.78
CA ILE A 131 20.35 -6.93 -12.52
C ILE A 131 21.69 -6.18 -12.63
N ARG A 132 22.43 -6.39 -13.73
CA ARG A 132 23.69 -5.70 -14.04
C ARG A 132 23.52 -4.48 -14.93
N ASP A 133 22.29 -4.18 -15.37
CA ASP A 133 22.02 -2.99 -16.20
C ASP A 133 22.46 -1.72 -15.46
N LYS A 134 23.11 -0.81 -16.18
CA LYS A 134 23.66 0.45 -15.63
C LYS A 134 22.62 1.37 -15.01
N ARG A 135 21.35 1.25 -15.42
CA ARG A 135 20.22 2.01 -14.87
C ARG A 135 19.80 1.53 -13.48
N VAL A 136 20.19 0.31 -13.08
CA VAL A 136 19.85 -0.24 -11.76
C VAL A 136 20.68 0.46 -10.69
N LYS A 137 20.00 1.11 -9.74
CA LYS A 137 20.65 1.85 -8.63
C LYS A 137 21.21 0.90 -7.56
N ARG A 138 22.25 0.17 -7.89
CA ARG A 138 22.84 -0.91 -7.07
C ARG A 138 23.37 -0.44 -5.70
N ARG A 139 23.71 0.85 -5.54
CA ARG A 139 24.15 1.44 -4.26
C ARG A 139 22.99 1.83 -3.33
N ALA A 140 21.74 1.82 -3.84
CA ALA A 140 20.57 2.10 -3.02
C ALA A 140 20.46 1.11 -1.86
N ARG A 141 20.12 1.62 -0.67
CA ARG A 141 19.91 0.80 0.53
C ARG A 141 18.57 0.08 0.44
N VAL A 142 18.58 -1.22 0.71
CA VAL A 142 17.38 -2.06 0.79
C VAL A 142 16.69 -1.80 2.13
N ALA A 143 15.45 -1.39 2.08
CA ALA A 143 14.62 -1.14 3.26
C ALA A 143 13.62 -2.27 3.52
N GLU A 144 13.12 -2.90 2.46
CA GLU A 144 12.11 -3.96 2.55
C GLU A 144 12.39 -5.03 1.50
N VAL A 145 12.11 -6.28 1.86
CA VAL A 145 12.13 -7.43 0.95
C VAL A 145 10.89 -8.27 1.25
N ILE A 146 10.11 -8.54 0.22
CA ILE A 146 8.86 -9.28 0.31
C ILE A 146 8.86 -10.33 -0.79
N GLU A 147 8.72 -11.59 -0.44
CA GLU A 147 8.52 -12.65 -1.43
C GLU A 147 7.05 -12.71 -1.84
N LEU A 148 6.80 -12.81 -3.13
CA LEU A 148 5.46 -12.89 -3.70
C LEU A 148 5.14 -14.33 -4.12
N HIS A 149 3.93 -14.77 -3.79
CA HIS A 149 3.42 -16.12 -4.10
C HIS A 149 2.08 -16.01 -4.84
N SER A 150 1.86 -16.88 -5.83
CA SER A 150 0.55 -16.96 -6.47
C SER A 150 -0.37 -17.86 -5.64
N MET A 151 -1.54 -17.39 -5.28
CA MET A 151 -2.60 -18.16 -4.63
C MET A 151 -3.52 -18.86 -5.64
N GLY A 152 -3.31 -18.63 -6.95
CA GLY A 152 -4.15 -19.16 -8.01
C GLY A 152 -3.96 -18.40 -9.32
N ALA A 153 -4.97 -18.40 -10.17
CA ALA A 153 -4.96 -17.53 -11.34
C ALA A 153 -4.94 -16.05 -10.89
N ILE A 154 -4.03 -15.27 -11.47
CA ILE A 154 -4.01 -13.82 -11.20
C ILE A 154 -5.33 -13.25 -11.70
N THR A 155 -6.15 -12.74 -10.79
CA THR A 155 -7.37 -12.04 -11.12
C THR A 155 -7.05 -10.56 -11.31
N LYS A 156 -7.61 -9.97 -12.36
CA LYS A 156 -7.76 -8.53 -12.40
C LYS A 156 -9.02 -8.25 -11.58
N PRO A 157 -8.93 -7.62 -10.40
CA PRO A 157 -10.14 -7.20 -9.72
C PRO A 157 -10.91 -6.36 -10.75
N MET A 158 -12.15 -6.77 -11.01
CA MET A 158 -13.03 -6.07 -11.94
C MET A 158 -12.93 -4.60 -11.56
N ALA A 159 -12.50 -3.76 -12.51
CA ALA A 159 -12.39 -2.33 -12.28
C ALA A 159 -13.70 -1.94 -11.63
N ALA A 160 -13.65 -1.56 -10.35
CA ALA A 160 -14.84 -1.08 -9.67
C ALA A 160 -15.44 -0.07 -10.64
N ALA A 161 -16.60 -0.41 -11.18
CA ALA A 161 -17.28 0.42 -12.18
C ALA A 161 -17.10 1.83 -11.67
N LYS A 162 -16.60 2.76 -12.52
CA LYS A 162 -16.40 4.16 -12.08
C LYS A 162 -17.57 4.43 -11.18
N PRO A 163 -17.39 4.72 -9.89
CA PRO A 163 -18.55 5.02 -9.10
C PRO A 163 -19.25 6.07 -9.94
N LYS A 164 -20.42 5.72 -10.49
CA LYS A 164 -21.32 6.73 -11.09
C LYS A 164 -21.24 7.79 -10.05
N ARG A 165 -20.79 8.99 -10.41
CA ARG A 165 -20.67 10.13 -9.51
C ARG A 165 -21.97 10.17 -8.76
N ALA A 166 -22.02 9.36 -7.69
CA ALA A 166 -23.13 9.32 -6.78
C ALA A 166 -23.21 10.76 -6.37
N ALA A 167 -24.34 11.36 -6.62
CA ALA A 167 -24.66 12.69 -6.14
C ALA A 167 -23.99 12.76 -4.78
N GLN A 168 -23.05 13.68 -4.59
CA GLN A 168 -22.16 13.70 -3.42
C GLN A 168 -22.96 13.26 -2.23
N PRO A 169 -22.63 12.17 -1.54
CA PRO A 169 -23.41 11.79 -0.37
C PRO A 169 -23.44 13.04 0.47
N ALA A 170 -24.62 13.53 0.78
CA ALA A 170 -24.84 14.83 1.42
C ALA A 170 -24.05 14.96 2.73
N ASP A 171 -23.43 13.86 3.18
CA ASP A 171 -22.62 13.80 4.36
C ASP A 171 -21.46 12.80 4.21
N SER A 172 -20.25 13.33 4.06
CA SER A 172 -19.03 12.52 4.25
C SER A 172 -19.01 11.99 5.69
N ASP A 173 -18.41 10.82 5.92
CA ASP A 173 -18.25 10.26 7.28
C ASP A 173 -17.64 11.27 8.24
N ARG A 174 -16.72 12.12 7.74
CA ARG A 174 -16.18 13.26 8.49
C ARG A 174 -17.27 14.24 8.95
N ALA A 175 -18.20 14.61 8.10
CA ALA A 175 -19.26 15.56 8.44
C ALA A 175 -20.27 14.93 9.42
N LYS A 176 -20.59 13.66 9.21
CA LYS A 176 -21.45 12.88 10.13
C LYS A 176 -20.80 12.72 11.50
N ALA A 177 -19.51 12.30 11.55
CA ALA A 177 -18.77 12.14 12.78
C ALA A 177 -18.68 13.46 13.57
N LYS A 178 -18.38 14.57 12.91
CA LYS A 178 -18.33 15.89 13.57
C LYS A 178 -19.67 16.32 14.17
N ARG A 179 -20.77 16.09 13.45
CA ARG A 179 -22.11 16.42 13.99
C ARG A 179 -22.48 15.53 15.15
N LEU A 180 -22.21 14.22 15.04
CA LEU A 180 -22.50 13.28 16.10
C LEU A 180 -21.65 13.55 17.35
N ALA A 181 -20.35 13.83 17.18
CA ALA A 181 -19.48 14.25 18.28
C ALA A 181 -20.05 15.49 19.00
N ALA A 182 -20.41 16.54 18.25
CA ALA A 182 -20.99 17.75 18.82
C ALA A 182 -22.31 17.47 19.57
N LYS A 183 -23.19 16.60 19.01
CA LYS A 183 -24.41 16.15 19.66
C LYS A 183 -24.15 15.43 20.99
N LEU A 184 -23.11 14.62 21.04
CA LEU A 184 -22.73 13.84 22.22
C LEU A 184 -21.87 14.60 23.22
N GLY A 185 -21.44 15.83 22.89
CA GLY A 185 -20.60 16.69 23.73
C GLY A 185 -19.11 16.35 23.64
N PHE A 186 -18.68 15.69 22.55
CA PHE A 186 -17.28 15.37 22.30
C PHE A 186 -16.62 16.32 21.33
N THR A 187 -15.31 16.46 21.47
CA THR A 187 -14.43 17.07 20.44
C THR A 187 -13.64 15.99 19.73
N ILE A 188 -13.32 16.23 18.45
CA ILE A 188 -12.45 15.34 17.68
C ILE A 188 -11.17 16.11 17.40
N GLU A 189 -10.10 15.67 18.01
CA GLU A 189 -8.77 16.18 17.72
C GLU A 189 -8.14 15.37 16.60
N SER A 190 -7.28 16.01 15.80
CA SER A 190 -6.52 15.34 14.77
C SER A 190 -5.07 15.75 14.84
N GLN A 191 -4.21 14.75 14.91
CA GLN A 191 -2.78 14.90 14.80
C GLN A 191 -2.31 14.10 13.59
N TYR A 192 -1.14 14.41 13.08
CA TYR A 192 -0.53 13.58 12.06
C TYR A 192 0.92 13.30 12.40
N ASP A 193 1.32 12.06 12.18
CA ASP A 193 2.72 11.69 12.14
C ASP A 193 3.24 11.78 10.71
N THR A 194 4.42 12.33 10.57
CA THR A 194 5.12 12.33 9.29
C THR A 194 6.09 11.19 9.30
N TYR A 195 5.82 10.18 8.46
CA TYR A 195 6.77 9.09 8.27
C TYR A 195 8.03 9.57 7.55
N PHE A 196 9.11 8.77 7.63
CA PHE A 196 10.37 9.05 6.96
C PHE A 196 10.27 9.21 5.43
N ASP A 197 9.15 8.80 4.83
CA ASP A 197 8.86 8.96 3.41
C ASP A 197 8.10 10.27 3.09
N GLY A 198 7.93 11.12 4.08
CA GLY A 198 7.15 12.35 3.96
C GLY A 198 5.64 12.12 3.87
N SER A 199 5.16 10.86 3.94
CA SER A 199 3.74 10.57 4.06
C SER A 199 3.26 10.95 5.45
N ARG A 200 2.00 11.38 5.54
CA ARG A 200 1.35 11.73 6.80
C ARG A 200 0.26 10.72 7.09
N GLN A 201 0.31 10.13 8.28
CA GLN A 201 -0.81 9.36 8.81
C GLN A 201 -1.56 10.25 9.78
N TYR A 202 -2.83 10.49 9.49
CA TYR A 202 -3.71 11.18 10.42
C TYR A 202 -4.21 10.20 11.47
N MET A 203 -4.20 10.67 12.71
CA MET A 203 -4.81 10.02 13.85
C MET A 203 -5.89 10.97 14.39
N TYR A 204 -7.00 10.41 14.80
CA TYR A 204 -8.15 11.14 15.31
C TYR A 204 -8.46 10.66 16.70
N TRP A 205 -8.55 11.56 17.66
CA TRP A 205 -8.95 11.26 19.02
C TRP A 205 -10.32 11.82 19.29
N ILE A 206 -11.16 11.04 19.95
CA ILE A 206 -12.44 11.50 20.48
C ILE A 206 -12.17 11.89 21.93
N ASP A 207 -12.00 13.18 22.16
CA ASP A 207 -11.74 13.72 23.49
C ASP A 207 -12.90 13.42 24.44
N GLY A 208 -12.60 12.86 25.62
CA GLY A 208 -13.57 12.40 26.60
C GLY A 208 -14.18 11.02 26.34
N ALA A 209 -13.67 10.27 25.32
CA ALA A 209 -14.16 8.90 25.05
C ALA A 209 -13.46 7.82 25.86
N ASP A 210 -12.37 8.11 26.60
CA ASP A 210 -11.58 7.12 27.31
C ASP A 210 -12.41 6.27 28.28
N LYS A 211 -13.38 6.87 28.96
CA LYS A 211 -14.30 6.12 29.84
C LYS A 211 -15.09 5.03 29.10
N TYR A 212 -15.40 5.22 27.80
CA TYR A 212 -16.11 4.22 27.02
C TYR A 212 -15.19 3.13 26.49
N VAL A 213 -13.88 3.38 26.43
CA VAL A 213 -12.86 2.34 26.24
C VAL A 213 -12.77 1.48 27.51
N ASP A 214 -12.70 2.10 28.68
CA ASP A 214 -12.67 1.40 29.96
C ASP A 214 -13.93 0.56 30.22
N GLU A 215 -15.07 1.04 29.75
CA GLU A 215 -16.37 0.34 29.82
C GLU A 215 -16.54 -0.74 28.72
N GLY A 216 -15.58 -0.87 27.80
CA GLY A 216 -15.63 -1.82 26.68
C GLY A 216 -16.64 -1.51 25.58
N VAL A 217 -17.14 -0.26 25.53
CA VAL A 217 -18.10 0.19 24.51
C VAL A 217 -17.43 0.46 23.18
N VAL A 218 -16.21 0.98 23.22
CA VAL A 218 -15.37 1.19 22.06
C VAL A 218 -13.99 0.55 22.29
N GLU A 219 -13.35 0.09 21.22
CA GLU A 219 -12.07 -0.61 21.34
C GLU A 219 -10.92 0.36 21.64
N TYR A 220 -10.97 1.57 21.05
CA TYR A 220 -9.93 2.60 21.18
C TYR A 220 -10.51 3.99 21.16
N SER A 221 -9.88 4.96 21.82
CA SER A 221 -10.16 6.38 21.68
C SER A 221 -9.43 7.06 20.51
N CYS A 222 -8.46 6.36 19.92
CA CYS A 222 -7.66 6.82 18.79
C CYS A 222 -7.97 6.01 17.53
N HIS A 223 -8.22 6.69 16.42
CA HIS A 223 -8.66 6.11 15.16
C HIS A 223 -7.82 6.63 13.99
N TYR A 224 -7.72 5.85 12.94
CA TYR A 224 -6.95 6.19 11.73
C TYR A 224 -7.81 6.61 10.53
N SER A 225 -9.13 6.50 10.65
CA SER A 225 -10.06 6.92 9.61
C SER A 225 -11.29 7.62 10.18
N TRP A 226 -11.98 8.44 9.38
CA TRP A 226 -13.24 9.06 9.76
C TRP A 226 -14.39 8.06 9.86
N TYR A 227 -14.26 6.91 9.20
CA TYR A 227 -15.21 5.80 9.33
C TYR A 227 -15.15 5.21 10.73
N ASP A 228 -13.95 4.90 11.22
CA ASP A 228 -13.75 4.32 12.56
C ASP A 228 -14.20 5.31 13.66
N VAL A 229 -13.91 6.61 13.47
CA VAL A 229 -14.41 7.66 14.37
C VAL A 229 -15.94 7.68 14.41
N LEU A 230 -16.60 7.58 13.26
CA LEU A 230 -18.06 7.58 13.19
C LEU A 230 -18.65 6.34 13.84
N ASP A 231 -18.07 5.17 13.58
CA ASP A 231 -18.50 3.88 14.14
C ASP A 231 -18.43 3.91 15.68
N SER A 232 -17.33 4.37 16.24
CA SER A 232 -17.17 4.52 17.69
C SER A 232 -18.15 5.50 18.30
N LEU A 233 -18.40 6.63 17.65
CA LEU A 233 -19.41 7.59 18.13
C LEU A 233 -20.82 7.04 18.10
N GLN A 234 -21.16 6.20 17.12
CA GLN A 234 -22.45 5.52 17.04
C GLN A 234 -22.61 4.47 18.16
N ALA A 235 -21.53 3.73 18.48
CA ALA A 235 -21.52 2.80 19.60
C ALA A 235 -21.76 3.54 20.94
N ILE A 236 -21.10 4.69 21.14
CA ILE A 236 -21.29 5.54 22.32
C ILE A 236 -22.71 6.10 22.37
N GLU A 237 -23.27 6.53 21.25
CA GLU A 237 -24.66 7.04 21.18
C GLU A 237 -25.66 5.95 21.60
N ALA A 238 -25.48 4.72 21.07
CA ALA A 238 -26.32 3.59 21.42
C ALA A 238 -26.20 3.18 22.89
N HIS A 239 -25.01 3.31 23.49
CA HIS A 239 -24.80 3.02 24.92
C HIS A 239 -25.45 4.07 25.84
N LYS A 240 -25.57 5.33 25.38
CA LYS A 240 -26.20 6.41 26.14
C LYS A 240 -27.73 6.43 26.03
N ALA A 241 -28.32 5.72 25.07
CA ALA A 241 -29.74 5.69 24.80
C ALA A 241 -30.48 4.74 25.77
#